data_dc898bc4e01f4ceb0e1d9e02a9ad684e
#
_entry.id   dc898bc4e01f4ceb0e1d9e02a9ad684e
#
_cell.length_a   1.000
_cell.length_b   1.000
_cell.length_c   1.000
_cell.angle_alpha   90.00
_cell.angle_beta   90.00
_cell.angle_gamma   90.00
#
_symmetry.space_group_name_H-M   'P 1'
#
loop_
_entity.id
_entity.type
_entity.pdbx_description
1 polymer ?
#
loop_
_entity_poly.entity_id
_entity_poly.type
_entity_poly.pdbx_seq_one_letter_code
_entity_poly.pdbx_strand_id
1 'polypeptide(L)'
;MISRLCKVSAATLLALGLTAHASAEESRYIVKYKAQTSNAQQGQKADVPAMLRSAINAAKGKVVLPLDAMGAAAFTGDIAAVAALRANPNVEYVEIDQIRSFKSLYNDDAGDPATTQLTPYAIYQSQANQLSLDMANAKRVCVIDSGIAGEVGETGGRNEDFDWTNITGSSDSGTGDWFRDGGPHGTHVAGTVAAADNGFGVIGMAPGNPLHIVKVFNAAGWGYSSDLAKAADECASNGASIISMSLGGGRANRTEESAFDTFTANGGLVVAAAGNDGNTTRSYPAGYESVMMIGANDADNNIAAFSQFPSCRNKGKTKDGYCVEATAGGVNTLSTYPAGGATLATMTVDGAGFASSAMEHSGSASGDTYDFGLGDAVDAGASGKICVISRGDITFYEKVQNCELSGGTGAIIYNNEPGMLYGTLGDTNDTTIPAVGATQEDGPALLASTSAAISIESGDYGYMSGTSMATPGVSGVAALVWSNHPGCSGTDIRNALKATAEDVGAAGKDVYFGYGIVKAKAASDYLTANGCAGQ
;
A
#
# COMPACT_ATOMS: atom_id res chain seq x y z
N MET A 1 -20.24 -0.27 -75.55
CA MET A 1 -21.40 0.66 -75.55
C MET A 1 -21.41 1.35 -74.20
N ILE A 2 -21.29 2.68 -74.29
CA ILE A 2 -21.70 3.71 -73.33
C ILE A 2 -21.03 3.70 -71.95
N SER A 3 -19.96 4.37 -71.80
CA SER A 3 -19.57 5.63 -71.17
C SER A 3 -20.64 6.29 -70.26
N ARG A 4 -20.29 6.58 -69.05
CA ARG A 4 -20.60 7.88 -68.41
C ARG A 4 -19.61 8.18 -67.29
N LEU A 5 -18.90 9.29 -67.47
CA LEU A 5 -18.19 10.08 -66.47
C LEU A 5 -19.15 10.50 -65.34
N CYS A 6 -18.69 10.52 -64.13
CA CYS A 6 -19.28 11.40 -63.10
C CYS A 6 -18.19 12.05 -62.28
N LYS A 7 -18.37 13.29 -62.13
CA LYS A 7 -17.53 14.42 -61.74
C LYS A 7 -16.93 14.28 -60.34
N VAL A 8 -15.69 14.69 -60.23
CA VAL A 8 -14.99 15.08 -59.02
C VAL A 8 -15.67 16.31 -58.44
N SER A 9 -16.13 16.24 -57.21
CA SER A 9 -16.44 17.40 -56.38
C SER A 9 -15.40 17.48 -55.25
N ALA A 10 -14.56 18.48 -55.36
CA ALA A 10 -13.65 18.88 -54.30
C ALA A 10 -14.45 19.41 -53.11
N ALA A 11 -14.45 18.69 -51.99
CA ALA A 11 -14.90 19.22 -50.72
C ALA A 11 -13.66 19.68 -49.95
N THR A 12 -13.56 20.99 -49.81
CA THR A 12 -12.57 21.68 -48.99
C THR A 12 -12.86 21.35 -47.53
N LEU A 13 -12.06 20.46 -46.90
CA LEU A 13 -12.06 20.32 -45.46
C LEU A 13 -11.30 21.50 -44.84
N LEU A 14 -12.06 22.36 -44.18
CA LEU A 14 -11.54 23.36 -43.26
C LEU A 14 -10.98 22.60 -42.06
N ALA A 15 -9.66 22.46 -41.96
CA ALA A 15 -8.98 21.99 -40.76
C ALA A 15 -9.10 23.09 -39.70
N LEU A 16 -10.06 22.94 -38.77
CA LEU A 16 -10.01 23.64 -37.49
C LEU A 16 -8.88 22.99 -36.67
N GLY A 17 -7.76 23.68 -36.64
CA GLY A 17 -6.69 23.38 -35.69
C GLY A 17 -7.17 23.65 -34.26
N LEU A 18 -7.62 22.62 -33.59
CA LEU A 18 -7.65 22.61 -32.13
C LEU A 18 -6.19 22.38 -31.68
N THR A 19 -5.48 23.46 -31.40
CA THR A 19 -4.27 23.39 -30.58
C THR A 19 -4.73 23.03 -29.16
N ALA A 20 -4.70 21.74 -28.81
CA ALA A 20 -4.70 21.33 -27.45
C ALA A 20 -3.42 21.89 -26.80
N HIS A 21 -3.58 22.93 -26.00
CA HIS A 21 -2.52 23.34 -25.10
C HIS A 21 -2.48 22.29 -24.01
N ALA A 22 -1.53 21.34 -24.13
CA ALA A 22 -1.09 20.58 -22.99
C ALA A 22 -0.57 21.60 -21.96
N SER A 23 -1.25 21.75 -20.85
CA SER A 23 -0.73 22.48 -19.70
C SER A 23 0.39 21.64 -19.14
N ALA A 24 1.63 21.90 -19.57
CA ALA A 24 2.79 21.44 -18.82
C ALA A 24 2.60 21.93 -17.38
N GLU A 25 2.66 21.03 -16.43
CA GLU A 25 2.62 21.38 -15.02
C GLU A 25 3.76 22.36 -14.78
N GLU A 26 3.43 23.61 -14.44
CA GLU A 26 4.40 24.68 -14.30
C GLU A 26 5.27 24.37 -13.08
N SER A 27 6.49 23.89 -13.31
CA SER A 27 7.45 23.63 -12.24
C SER A 27 7.61 24.85 -11.34
N ARG A 28 7.72 24.63 -10.04
CA ARG A 28 7.84 25.69 -9.05
C ARG A 28 9.30 25.98 -8.73
N TYR A 29 9.66 27.27 -8.70
CA TYR A 29 11.01 27.76 -8.51
C TYR A 29 11.06 28.85 -7.46
N ILE A 30 12.22 29.01 -6.82
CA ILE A 30 12.54 30.17 -5.98
C ILE A 30 13.50 31.07 -6.73
N VAL A 31 13.18 32.35 -6.82
CA VAL A 31 14.08 33.37 -7.34
C VAL A 31 14.43 34.37 -6.24
N LYS A 32 15.71 34.69 -6.12
CA LYS A 32 16.22 35.67 -5.15
C LYS A 32 16.95 36.80 -5.88
N TYR A 33 16.75 38.03 -5.41
CA TYR A 33 17.50 39.20 -5.83
C TYR A 33 18.74 39.41 -5.00
N LYS A 34 19.79 39.93 -5.65
CA LYS A 34 21.01 40.39 -4.97
C LYS A 34 20.67 41.47 -3.96
N ALA A 35 21.26 41.39 -2.78
CA ALA A 35 21.16 42.46 -1.80
C ALA A 35 21.69 43.76 -2.42
N GLN A 36 20.86 44.76 -2.55
CA GLN A 36 21.33 46.07 -3.01
C GLN A 36 22.14 46.71 -1.88
N THR A 37 23.45 46.86 -2.07
CA THR A 37 24.26 47.75 -1.25
C THR A 37 23.70 49.15 -1.43
N SER A 38 23.14 49.73 -0.36
CA SER A 38 22.60 51.07 -0.37
C SER A 38 23.70 52.06 -0.75
N ASN A 39 23.67 52.60 -1.97
CA ASN A 39 24.37 53.86 -2.27
C ASN A 39 23.72 54.96 -1.45
N ALA A 40 24.39 55.40 -0.41
CA ALA A 40 23.92 56.34 0.60
C ALA A 40 23.64 57.77 0.08
N GLN A 41 23.39 57.98 -1.19
CA GLN A 41 23.20 59.30 -1.79
C GLN A 41 21.78 59.60 -2.37
N GLN A 42 20.86 58.66 -2.37
CA GLN A 42 19.47 58.95 -2.70
C GLN A 42 18.54 58.15 -1.80
N GLY A 43 17.87 58.81 -0.90
CA GLY A 43 17.07 58.25 0.22
C GLY A 43 15.79 57.49 -0.15
N GLN A 44 15.78 56.67 -1.23
CA GLN A 44 14.74 55.74 -1.54
C GLN A 44 15.30 54.31 -1.43
N LYS A 45 14.85 53.56 -0.43
CA LYS A 45 15.00 52.10 -0.45
C LYS A 45 14.28 51.56 -1.64
N ALA A 46 15.01 50.89 -2.53
CA ALA A 46 14.38 50.16 -3.64
C ALA A 46 13.39 49.13 -3.07
N ASP A 47 12.16 49.10 -3.57
CA ASP A 47 11.18 48.09 -3.25
C ASP A 47 11.54 46.78 -3.97
N VAL A 48 12.47 46.01 -3.37
CA VAL A 48 12.94 44.75 -3.92
C VAL A 48 11.80 43.76 -4.18
N PRO A 49 10.80 43.61 -3.30
CA PRO A 49 9.62 42.80 -3.57
C PRO A 49 8.83 43.19 -4.81
N ALA A 50 8.61 44.49 -5.05
CA ALA A 50 7.89 44.95 -6.22
C ALA A 50 8.70 44.75 -7.51
N MET A 51 10.01 44.98 -7.48
CA MET A 51 10.91 44.73 -8.62
C MET A 51 10.97 43.25 -8.97
N LEU A 52 11.01 42.37 -7.97
CA LEU A 52 11.03 40.93 -8.15
C LEU A 52 9.73 40.43 -8.78
N ARG A 53 8.57 40.83 -8.26
CA ARG A 53 7.28 40.49 -8.85
C ARG A 53 7.15 40.98 -10.30
N SER A 54 7.63 42.19 -10.60
CA SER A 54 7.65 42.70 -11.95
C SER A 54 8.53 41.88 -12.90
N ALA A 55 9.72 41.45 -12.42
CA ALA A 55 10.62 40.60 -13.22
C ALA A 55 10.04 39.21 -13.50
N ILE A 56 9.41 38.59 -12.50
CA ILE A 56 8.74 37.28 -12.66
C ILE A 56 7.60 37.40 -13.70
N ASN A 57 6.77 38.43 -13.58
CA ASN A 57 5.68 38.67 -14.53
C ASN A 57 6.20 38.96 -15.94
N ALA A 58 7.29 39.75 -16.10
CA ALA A 58 7.90 40.01 -17.38
C ALA A 58 8.49 38.73 -18.03
N ALA A 59 8.95 37.79 -17.22
CA ALA A 59 9.39 36.49 -17.66
C ALA A 59 8.23 35.49 -17.92
N LYS A 60 6.99 35.92 -17.78
CA LYS A 60 5.76 35.11 -17.87
C LYS A 60 5.62 34.05 -16.74
N GLY A 61 6.35 34.19 -15.64
CA GLY A 61 6.13 33.40 -14.44
C GLY A 61 4.99 33.98 -13.60
N LYS A 62 4.45 33.16 -12.71
CA LYS A 62 3.39 33.51 -11.74
C LYS A 62 3.91 33.37 -10.32
N VAL A 63 3.91 34.44 -9.53
CA VAL A 63 4.26 34.39 -8.10
C VAL A 63 3.22 33.56 -7.35
N VAL A 64 3.68 32.54 -6.62
CA VAL A 64 2.84 31.66 -5.78
C VAL A 64 3.06 31.92 -4.30
N LEU A 65 4.28 32.33 -3.89
CA LEU A 65 4.59 32.67 -2.50
C LEU A 65 5.62 33.81 -2.44
N PRO A 66 5.25 34.99 -1.94
CA PRO A 66 6.21 36.07 -1.68
C PRO A 66 7.06 35.74 -0.43
N LEU A 67 8.36 35.91 -0.53
CA LEU A 67 9.35 35.77 0.54
C LEU A 67 10.05 37.12 0.77
N ASP A 68 9.25 38.16 0.97
CA ASP A 68 9.67 39.57 0.95
C ASP A 68 10.79 39.88 1.95
N ALA A 69 10.75 39.27 3.16
CA ALA A 69 11.80 39.43 4.16
C ALA A 69 13.16 38.87 3.71
N MET A 70 13.17 37.96 2.76
CA MET A 70 14.38 37.34 2.20
C MET A 70 14.81 37.99 0.89
N GLY A 71 14.02 38.91 0.32
CA GLY A 71 14.23 39.46 -1.02
C GLY A 71 14.07 38.38 -2.10
N ALA A 72 13.17 37.42 -1.88
CA ALA A 72 12.93 36.28 -2.75
C ALA A 72 11.41 36.09 -3.03
N ALA A 73 11.08 35.22 -3.94
CA ALA A 73 9.71 34.75 -4.19
C ALA A 73 9.74 33.35 -4.79
N ALA A 74 8.78 32.51 -4.41
CA ALA A 74 8.48 31.31 -5.16
C ALA A 74 7.50 31.63 -6.30
N PHE A 75 7.74 31.04 -7.49
CA PHE A 75 6.94 31.25 -8.68
C PHE A 75 6.80 29.96 -9.49
N THR A 76 5.74 29.87 -10.28
CA THR A 76 5.60 28.86 -11.34
C THR A 76 5.92 29.49 -12.68
N GLY A 77 6.51 28.71 -13.59
CA GLY A 77 6.88 29.16 -14.93
C GLY A 77 7.62 28.08 -15.70
N ASP A 78 7.66 28.26 -17.02
CA ASP A 78 8.38 27.37 -17.91
C ASP A 78 9.91 27.59 -17.89
N ILE A 79 10.66 26.73 -18.57
CA ILE A 79 12.13 26.82 -18.70
C ILE A 79 12.56 28.18 -19.28
N ALA A 80 11.75 28.78 -20.16
CA ALA A 80 12.06 30.09 -20.73
C ALA A 80 11.94 31.21 -19.68
N ALA A 81 10.97 31.10 -18.76
CA ALA A 81 10.85 32.03 -17.63
C ALA A 81 12.06 31.92 -16.69
N VAL A 82 12.49 30.70 -16.38
CA VAL A 82 13.69 30.45 -15.56
C VAL A 82 14.94 31.03 -16.24
N ALA A 83 15.13 30.78 -17.54
CA ALA A 83 16.26 31.30 -18.29
C ALA A 83 16.28 32.85 -18.33
N ALA A 84 15.12 33.46 -18.51
CA ALA A 84 14.97 34.93 -18.51
C ALA A 84 15.33 35.53 -17.14
N LEU A 85 14.88 34.91 -16.06
CA LEU A 85 15.20 35.33 -14.68
C LEU A 85 16.66 35.14 -14.35
N ARG A 86 17.28 34.03 -14.75
CA ARG A 86 18.74 33.78 -14.58
C ARG A 86 19.60 34.81 -15.35
N ALA A 87 19.12 35.28 -16.47
CA ALA A 87 19.80 36.31 -17.26
C ALA A 87 19.64 37.73 -16.68
N ASN A 88 18.75 37.96 -15.72
CA ASN A 88 18.54 39.25 -15.11
C ASN A 88 19.70 39.62 -14.17
N PRO A 89 20.42 40.73 -14.37
CA PRO A 89 21.59 41.10 -13.59
C PRO A 89 21.31 41.33 -12.10
N ASN A 90 20.07 41.61 -11.74
CA ASN A 90 19.66 41.79 -10.34
C ASN A 90 19.30 40.49 -9.64
N VAL A 91 19.19 39.37 -10.36
CA VAL A 91 18.94 38.04 -9.76
C VAL A 91 20.24 37.48 -9.22
N GLU A 92 20.19 36.97 -8.02
CA GLU A 92 21.29 36.26 -7.37
C GLU A 92 21.30 34.80 -7.80
N TYR A 93 20.16 34.12 -7.67
CA TYR A 93 19.92 32.76 -8.16
C TYR A 93 18.47 32.50 -8.47
N VAL A 94 18.25 31.46 -9.28
CA VAL A 94 16.95 30.77 -9.45
C VAL A 94 17.21 29.29 -9.22
N GLU A 95 16.51 28.71 -8.26
CA GLU A 95 16.58 27.31 -7.88
C GLU A 95 15.21 26.66 -7.90
N ILE A 96 15.16 25.35 -7.96
CA ILE A 96 13.91 24.59 -7.85
C ILE A 96 13.38 24.74 -6.42
N ASP A 97 12.10 25.04 -6.28
CA ASP A 97 11.42 25.02 -4.99
C ASP A 97 11.13 23.59 -4.63
N GLN A 98 12.05 23.01 -3.88
CA GLN A 98 12.05 21.61 -3.53
C GLN A 98 10.83 21.25 -2.67
N ILE A 99 10.09 20.24 -3.09
CA ILE A 99 9.04 19.65 -2.26
C ILE A 99 9.70 19.06 -1.01
N ARG A 100 9.07 19.29 0.14
CA ARG A 100 9.41 18.66 1.41
C ARG A 100 8.19 17.86 1.83
N SER A 101 8.27 16.55 1.68
CA SER A 101 7.27 15.60 2.17
C SER A 101 7.61 15.15 3.60
N PHE A 102 6.61 14.71 4.31
CA PHE A 102 6.84 13.92 5.51
C PHE A 102 7.47 12.59 5.09
N LYS A 103 8.49 12.12 5.81
CA LYS A 103 8.90 10.73 5.71
C LYS A 103 7.80 9.88 6.33
N SER A 104 7.52 8.71 5.75
CA SER A 104 6.60 7.74 6.34
C SER A 104 6.96 7.52 7.81
N LEU A 105 5.94 7.46 8.67
CA LEU A 105 6.13 7.23 10.11
C LEU A 105 6.78 5.87 10.35
N TYR A 106 6.38 4.88 9.54
CA TYR A 106 6.90 3.52 9.59
C TYR A 106 7.31 3.08 8.18
N ASN A 107 8.33 2.24 8.08
CA ASN A 107 8.82 1.69 6.82
C ASN A 107 9.17 0.22 7.03
N ASP A 108 9.12 -0.56 5.96
CA ASP A 108 9.74 -1.88 5.94
C ASP A 108 11.26 -1.75 6.05
N ASP A 109 11.91 -2.79 6.58
CA ASP A 109 13.36 -2.89 6.47
C ASP A 109 13.79 -2.94 5.01
N ALA A 110 14.90 -2.31 4.70
CA ALA A 110 15.48 -2.37 3.36
C ALA A 110 16.27 -3.67 3.18
N GLY A 111 16.13 -4.31 2.03
CA GLY A 111 16.88 -5.51 1.69
C GLY A 111 16.14 -6.43 0.74
N ASP A 112 16.77 -7.56 0.44
CA ASP A 112 16.19 -8.65 -0.34
C ASP A 112 15.74 -9.76 0.62
N PRO A 113 14.42 -10.05 0.74
CA PRO A 113 13.92 -11.06 1.65
C PRO A 113 14.41 -12.48 1.31
N ALA A 114 14.86 -12.73 0.09
CA ALA A 114 15.45 -14.03 -0.24
C ALA A 114 16.77 -14.31 0.51
N THR A 115 17.45 -13.27 0.98
CA THR A 115 18.79 -13.37 1.61
C THR A 115 18.89 -12.74 2.99
N THR A 116 17.92 -11.92 3.37
CA THR A 116 17.93 -11.14 4.62
C THR A 116 16.52 -11.14 5.22
N GLN A 117 16.42 -11.28 6.52
CA GLN A 117 15.12 -11.11 7.19
C GLN A 117 14.73 -9.65 7.24
N LEU A 118 13.52 -9.35 6.79
CA LEU A 118 12.94 -8.02 6.78
C LEU A 118 11.81 -7.91 7.80
N THR A 119 11.76 -6.79 8.49
CA THR A 119 10.64 -6.45 9.36
C THR A 119 9.67 -5.54 8.60
N PRO A 120 8.45 -6.02 8.26
CA PRO A 120 7.43 -5.18 7.66
C PRO A 120 7.02 -4.00 8.56
N TYR A 121 6.66 -2.86 7.96
CA TYR A 121 6.31 -1.64 8.70
C TYR A 121 5.20 -1.85 9.74
N ALA A 122 4.25 -2.72 9.44
CA ALA A 122 3.12 -3.02 10.31
C ALA A 122 3.54 -3.64 11.67
N ILE A 123 4.71 -4.32 11.71
CA ILE A 123 5.31 -4.85 12.93
C ILE A 123 5.76 -3.71 13.85
N TYR A 124 6.43 -2.71 13.29
CA TYR A 124 6.85 -1.50 14.04
C TYR A 124 5.65 -0.70 14.49
N GLN A 125 4.69 -0.48 13.58
CA GLN A 125 3.48 0.29 13.85
C GLN A 125 2.65 -0.33 14.97
N SER A 126 2.52 -1.65 15.02
CA SER A 126 1.78 -2.38 16.05
C SER A 126 2.58 -2.63 17.34
N GLN A 127 3.85 -2.23 17.42
CA GLN A 127 4.77 -2.53 18.53
C GLN A 127 5.00 -4.05 18.75
N ALA A 128 4.73 -4.89 17.76
CA ALA A 128 4.94 -6.34 17.89
C ALA A 128 6.42 -6.68 18.10
N ASN A 129 7.34 -5.90 17.51
CA ASN A 129 8.78 -6.03 17.71
C ASN A 129 9.27 -5.71 19.15
N GLN A 130 8.40 -5.20 20.02
CA GLN A 130 8.72 -4.84 21.41
C GLN A 130 8.27 -5.90 22.42
N LEU A 131 7.71 -7.01 21.94
CA LEU A 131 7.22 -8.12 22.76
C LEU A 131 7.67 -9.44 22.15
N SER A 132 8.09 -10.39 22.97
CA SER A 132 8.46 -11.73 22.52
C SER A 132 7.30 -12.70 22.68
N LEU A 133 7.13 -13.61 21.73
CA LEU A 133 6.17 -14.71 21.83
C LEU A 133 6.61 -15.68 22.94
N ASP A 134 5.74 -15.90 23.93
CA ASP A 134 5.94 -17.02 24.86
C ASP A 134 5.43 -18.32 24.23
N MET A 135 6.32 -19.04 23.57
CA MET A 135 5.98 -20.25 22.84
C MET A 135 5.37 -21.35 23.75
N ALA A 136 5.72 -21.38 25.04
CA ALA A 136 5.13 -22.35 25.98
C ALA A 136 3.64 -22.10 26.24
N ASN A 137 3.19 -20.88 26.07
CA ASN A 137 1.82 -20.44 26.25
C ASN A 137 1.17 -19.94 24.95
N ALA A 138 1.80 -20.18 23.81
CA ALA A 138 1.34 -19.71 22.50
C ALA A 138 -0.11 -20.12 22.23
N LYS A 139 -0.90 -19.20 21.69
CA LYS A 139 -2.31 -19.43 21.35
C LYS A 139 -2.43 -19.71 19.86
N ARG A 140 -2.92 -20.91 19.53
CA ARG A 140 -3.11 -21.29 18.12
C ARG A 140 -4.07 -20.33 17.43
N VAL A 141 -3.63 -19.77 16.29
CA VAL A 141 -4.46 -18.98 15.38
C VAL A 141 -5.00 -19.89 14.28
N CYS A 142 -6.32 -19.93 14.14
CA CYS A 142 -6.97 -20.60 13.02
C CYS A 142 -7.17 -19.58 11.89
N VAL A 143 -6.53 -19.80 10.76
CA VAL A 143 -6.68 -18.98 9.55
C VAL A 143 -7.69 -19.67 8.64
N ILE A 144 -8.84 -19.03 8.44
CA ILE A 144 -9.89 -19.48 7.52
C ILE A 144 -9.74 -18.67 6.23
N ASP A 145 -9.19 -19.30 5.17
CA ASP A 145 -8.80 -18.59 3.93
C ASP A 145 -8.69 -19.55 2.72
N SER A 146 -7.87 -19.24 1.74
CA SER A 146 -7.60 -20.00 0.51
C SER A 146 -6.62 -21.18 0.68
N GLY A 147 -6.12 -21.40 1.89
CA GLY A 147 -5.07 -22.39 2.20
C GLY A 147 -3.74 -21.75 2.57
N ILE A 148 -2.66 -22.52 2.53
CA ILE A 148 -1.27 -22.08 2.73
C ILE A 148 -0.34 -22.84 1.79
N ALA A 149 0.74 -22.23 1.36
CA ALA A 149 1.74 -22.87 0.48
C ALA A 149 2.68 -23.81 1.26
N GLY A 150 2.19 -25.00 1.62
CA GLY A 150 2.94 -26.08 2.27
C GLY A 150 3.53 -27.08 1.30
N GLU A 151 2.99 -27.17 0.09
CA GLU A 151 3.48 -27.97 -1.05
C GLU A 151 3.27 -27.21 -2.34
N VAL A 152 3.83 -27.73 -3.43
CA VAL A 152 3.63 -27.17 -4.77
C VAL A 152 2.13 -27.22 -5.13
N GLY A 153 1.55 -26.07 -5.36
CA GLY A 153 0.15 -25.87 -5.76
C GLY A 153 0.03 -25.16 -7.11
N GLU A 154 -1.16 -24.64 -7.41
CA GLU A 154 -1.42 -23.89 -8.65
C GLU A 154 -0.73 -22.52 -8.66
N THR A 155 -0.47 -21.94 -7.49
CA THR A 155 0.05 -20.59 -7.32
C THR A 155 1.53 -20.52 -6.97
N GLY A 156 2.22 -21.63 -6.87
CA GLY A 156 3.66 -21.70 -6.57
C GLY A 156 4.04 -22.87 -5.68
N GLY A 157 5.27 -22.83 -5.19
CA GLY A 157 5.86 -23.85 -4.31
C GLY A 157 5.65 -23.58 -2.83
N ARG A 158 6.20 -24.48 -2.01
CA ARG A 158 6.25 -24.34 -0.56
C ARG A 158 7.06 -23.08 -0.19
N ASN A 159 6.50 -22.27 0.68
CA ASN A 159 7.24 -21.18 1.30
C ASN A 159 7.96 -21.70 2.56
N GLU A 160 9.28 -21.49 2.65
CA GLU A 160 10.11 -22.01 3.74
C GLU A 160 10.20 -21.05 4.95
N ASP A 161 9.56 -19.91 4.90
CA ASP A 161 9.57 -18.90 5.96
C ASP A 161 8.50 -19.15 7.04
N PHE A 162 8.21 -20.42 7.30
CA PHE A 162 7.28 -20.86 8.34
C PHE A 162 7.90 -21.95 9.21
N ASP A 163 7.54 -21.96 10.50
CA ASP A 163 7.78 -23.15 11.34
C ASP A 163 6.72 -24.22 11.06
N TRP A 164 6.96 -25.02 10.04
CA TRP A 164 6.05 -26.07 9.60
C TRP A 164 5.76 -27.16 10.64
N THR A 165 6.55 -27.23 11.72
CA THR A 165 6.29 -28.19 12.83
C THR A 165 5.08 -27.78 13.67
N ASN A 166 4.72 -26.50 13.63
CA ASN A 166 3.63 -25.90 14.40
C ASN A 166 2.37 -25.61 13.55
N ILE A 167 2.37 -25.97 12.25
CA ILE A 167 1.25 -25.73 11.36
C ILE A 167 0.48 -27.03 11.09
N THR A 168 -0.82 -26.96 11.28
CA THR A 168 -1.77 -28.03 10.97
C THR A 168 -2.90 -27.46 10.12
N GLY A 169 -3.78 -28.30 9.60
CA GLY A 169 -4.95 -27.81 8.86
C GLY A 169 -5.97 -28.88 8.58
N SER A 170 -7.13 -28.45 8.09
CA SER A 170 -8.25 -29.27 7.69
C SER A 170 -8.46 -29.18 6.18
N SER A 171 -8.47 -30.33 5.52
CA SER A 171 -8.79 -30.45 4.09
C SER A 171 -10.28 -30.67 3.88
N ASP A 172 -10.85 -30.01 2.88
CA ASP A 172 -12.24 -30.17 2.48
C ASP A 172 -12.31 -30.71 1.04
N SER A 173 -13.21 -31.64 0.79
CA SER A 173 -13.39 -32.24 -0.54
C SER A 173 -13.91 -31.24 -1.59
N GLY A 174 -14.52 -30.13 -1.15
CA GLY A 174 -15.03 -29.07 -2.02
C GLY A 174 -13.99 -28.03 -2.41
N THR A 175 -12.95 -27.86 -1.56
CA THR A 175 -11.91 -26.82 -1.73
C THR A 175 -10.50 -27.38 -1.89
N GLY A 176 -10.30 -28.67 -1.56
CA GLY A 176 -9.03 -29.38 -1.69
C GLY A 176 -8.13 -29.27 -0.46
N ASP A 177 -6.86 -29.56 -0.65
CA ASP A 177 -5.90 -29.66 0.44
C ASP A 177 -5.55 -28.31 1.03
N TRP A 178 -5.56 -28.18 2.36
CA TRP A 178 -5.24 -26.95 3.08
C TRP A 178 -3.81 -26.47 2.86
N PHE A 179 -2.89 -27.39 2.59
CA PHE A 179 -1.45 -27.11 2.35
C PHE A 179 -1.14 -26.81 0.88
N ARG A 180 -2.17 -26.61 0.06
CA ARG A 180 -2.06 -26.13 -1.32
C ARG A 180 -2.90 -24.88 -1.45
N ASP A 181 -2.23 -23.72 -1.46
CA ASP A 181 -2.94 -22.45 -1.58
C ASP A 181 -3.61 -22.34 -2.94
N GLY A 182 -4.90 -22.00 -2.95
CA GLY A 182 -5.68 -21.80 -4.18
C GLY A 182 -5.52 -20.40 -4.76
N GLY A 183 -4.82 -19.52 -4.05
CA GLY A 183 -4.43 -18.16 -4.40
C GLY A 183 -3.34 -17.73 -3.44
N PRO A 184 -2.55 -16.69 -3.68
CA PRO A 184 -1.49 -16.28 -2.76
C PRO A 184 -2.01 -15.69 -1.44
N HIS A 185 -3.33 -15.46 -1.33
CA HIS A 185 -3.93 -14.70 -0.26
C HIS A 185 -3.79 -15.38 1.11
N GLY A 186 -4.11 -16.66 1.23
CA GLY A 186 -4.00 -17.37 2.51
C GLY A 186 -2.57 -17.51 3.00
N THR A 187 -1.61 -17.70 2.10
CA THR A 187 -0.17 -17.70 2.46
C THR A 187 0.27 -16.33 2.97
N HIS A 188 -0.15 -15.25 2.33
CA HIS A 188 0.18 -13.89 2.76
C HIS A 188 -0.43 -13.57 4.13
N VAL A 189 -1.67 -13.94 4.36
CA VAL A 189 -2.35 -13.81 5.65
C VAL A 189 -1.63 -14.61 6.75
N ALA A 190 -1.29 -15.87 6.47
CA ALA A 190 -0.58 -16.72 7.43
C ALA A 190 0.80 -16.16 7.79
N GLY A 191 1.55 -15.63 6.82
CA GLY A 191 2.85 -15.00 7.05
C GLY A 191 2.75 -13.73 7.88
N THR A 192 1.75 -12.89 7.64
CA THR A 192 1.50 -11.70 8.46
C THR A 192 1.28 -12.08 9.94
N VAL A 193 0.62 -13.21 10.22
CA VAL A 193 0.49 -13.73 11.60
C VAL A 193 1.81 -14.28 12.11
N ALA A 194 2.48 -15.20 11.37
CA ALA A 194 3.43 -16.15 11.96
C ALA A 194 4.65 -16.50 11.09
N ALA A 195 5.01 -15.69 10.09
CA ALA A 195 6.28 -15.86 9.39
C ALA A 195 7.42 -15.89 10.42
N ALA A 196 8.38 -16.80 10.20
CA ALA A 196 9.34 -17.21 11.22
C ALA A 196 10.45 -16.16 11.44
N ASP A 197 11.01 -16.13 12.64
CA ASP A 197 12.26 -15.42 12.94
C ASP A 197 13.43 -16.41 12.70
N ASN A 198 13.92 -16.47 11.45
CA ASN A 198 14.85 -17.52 10.99
C ASN A 198 16.07 -16.96 10.22
N GLY A 199 16.17 -15.62 10.09
CA GLY A 199 17.29 -14.92 9.49
C GLY A 199 17.15 -14.63 7.99
N PHE A 200 16.05 -15.03 7.35
CA PHE A 200 15.69 -14.65 5.98
C PHE A 200 14.18 -14.39 5.90
N GLY A 201 13.70 -13.92 4.75
CA GLY A 201 12.29 -13.70 4.53
C GLY A 201 11.74 -12.48 5.26
N VAL A 202 10.54 -12.63 5.81
CA VAL A 202 9.87 -11.60 6.59
C VAL A 202 9.57 -12.11 8.00
N ILE A 203 9.35 -11.22 8.94
CA ILE A 203 8.92 -11.59 10.28
C ILE A 203 7.42 -11.34 10.43
N GLY A 204 6.67 -12.28 11.00
CA GLY A 204 5.25 -12.11 11.34
C GLY A 204 5.04 -11.35 12.66
N MET A 205 3.78 -11.02 12.98
CA MET A 205 3.41 -10.36 14.25
C MET A 205 3.73 -11.21 15.48
N ALA A 206 3.59 -12.54 15.35
CA ALA A 206 3.90 -13.55 16.36
C ALA A 206 4.73 -14.67 15.70
N PRO A 207 6.05 -14.47 15.54
CA PRO A 207 6.90 -15.34 14.72
C PRO A 207 6.86 -16.80 15.18
N GLY A 208 6.59 -17.73 14.27
CA GLY A 208 6.51 -19.15 14.55
C GLY A 208 5.30 -19.58 15.39
N ASN A 209 4.32 -18.70 15.62
CA ASN A 209 3.11 -19.03 16.37
C ASN A 209 2.38 -20.22 15.74
N PRO A 210 1.85 -21.19 16.55
CA PRO A 210 1.08 -22.29 16.01
C PRO A 210 -0.14 -21.84 15.19
N LEU A 211 -0.27 -22.42 13.99
CA LEU A 211 -1.40 -22.15 13.09
C LEU A 211 -2.25 -23.42 12.88
N HIS A 212 -3.53 -23.21 12.62
CA HIS A 212 -4.42 -24.19 12.01
C HIS A 212 -5.08 -23.57 10.79
N ILE A 213 -4.90 -24.16 9.63
CA ILE A 213 -5.39 -23.63 8.37
C ILE A 213 -6.68 -24.35 7.96
N VAL A 214 -7.74 -23.59 7.71
CA VAL A 214 -8.99 -24.14 7.15
C VAL A 214 -9.23 -23.48 5.79
N LYS A 215 -9.12 -24.30 4.74
CA LYS A 215 -9.30 -23.83 3.37
C LYS A 215 -10.79 -23.84 3.03
N VAL A 216 -11.38 -22.65 2.89
CA VAL A 216 -12.81 -22.46 2.56
C VAL A 216 -13.04 -21.92 1.17
N PHE A 217 -12.02 -21.36 0.51
CA PHE A 217 -12.13 -20.85 -0.85
C PHE A 217 -11.68 -21.89 -1.87
N ASN A 218 -12.53 -22.08 -2.86
CA ASN A 218 -12.17 -22.83 -4.07
C ASN A 218 -11.30 -21.96 -5.01
N ALA A 219 -10.89 -22.50 -6.16
CA ALA A 219 -10.09 -21.78 -7.15
C ALA A 219 -10.78 -20.52 -7.72
N ALA A 220 -12.11 -20.37 -7.55
CA ALA A 220 -12.84 -19.18 -7.94
C ALA A 220 -12.88 -18.09 -6.84
N GLY A 221 -12.24 -18.33 -5.69
CA GLY A 221 -12.06 -17.34 -4.62
C GLY A 221 -13.31 -17.04 -3.78
N TRP A 222 -14.27 -17.98 -3.68
CA TRP A 222 -15.45 -17.80 -2.85
C TRP A 222 -15.85 -19.09 -2.11
N GLY A 223 -16.57 -18.93 -0.99
CA GLY A 223 -17.16 -20.00 -0.17
C GLY A 223 -18.51 -19.57 0.39
N TYR A 224 -19.21 -20.49 1.02
CA TYR A 224 -20.52 -20.24 1.62
C TYR A 224 -20.42 -19.96 3.13
N SER A 225 -21.42 -19.27 3.67
CA SER A 225 -21.53 -19.05 5.13
C SER A 225 -21.67 -20.36 5.93
N SER A 226 -22.18 -21.44 5.31
CA SER A 226 -22.17 -22.78 5.91
C SER A 226 -20.76 -23.36 6.08
N ASP A 227 -19.87 -23.08 5.14
CA ASP A 227 -18.47 -23.52 5.21
C ASP A 227 -17.74 -22.77 6.32
N LEU A 228 -18.04 -21.47 6.51
CA LEU A 228 -17.50 -20.68 7.62
C LEU A 228 -18.00 -21.18 8.98
N ALA A 229 -19.28 -21.54 9.09
CA ALA A 229 -19.82 -22.14 10.32
C ALA A 229 -19.12 -23.48 10.66
N LYS A 230 -18.89 -24.33 9.65
CA LYS A 230 -18.15 -25.58 9.80
C LYS A 230 -16.68 -25.32 10.16
N ALA A 231 -16.03 -24.35 9.50
CA ALA A 231 -14.67 -23.97 9.79
C ALA A 231 -14.48 -23.47 11.23
N ALA A 232 -15.45 -22.73 11.79
CA ALA A 232 -15.40 -22.30 13.19
C ALA A 232 -15.38 -23.50 14.15
N ASP A 233 -16.17 -24.55 13.87
CA ASP A 233 -16.18 -25.79 14.65
C ASP A 233 -14.86 -26.58 14.49
N GLU A 234 -14.30 -26.64 13.29
CA GLU A 234 -12.97 -27.24 13.03
C GLU A 234 -11.86 -26.49 13.76
N CYS A 235 -11.86 -25.15 13.76
CA CYS A 235 -10.93 -24.34 14.53
C CYS A 235 -10.99 -24.69 16.03
N ALA A 236 -12.20 -24.73 16.60
CA ALA A 236 -12.42 -25.07 18.01
C ALA A 236 -11.93 -26.48 18.32
N SER A 237 -12.28 -27.47 17.49
CA SER A 237 -11.93 -28.88 17.66
C SER A 237 -10.40 -29.12 17.56
N ASN A 238 -9.67 -28.24 16.86
CA ASN A 238 -8.22 -28.29 16.75
C ASN A 238 -7.50 -27.37 17.75
N GLY A 239 -8.20 -26.89 18.78
CA GLY A 239 -7.62 -26.16 19.90
C GLY A 239 -7.19 -24.73 19.57
N ALA A 240 -7.80 -24.12 18.55
CA ALA A 240 -7.55 -22.70 18.26
C ALA A 240 -8.15 -21.81 19.37
N SER A 241 -7.44 -20.77 19.72
CA SER A 241 -7.91 -19.71 20.61
C SER A 241 -8.37 -18.46 19.85
N ILE A 242 -7.84 -18.28 18.64
CA ILE A 242 -8.14 -17.14 17.78
C ILE A 242 -8.58 -17.65 16.41
N ILE A 243 -9.66 -17.09 15.86
CA ILE A 243 -10.05 -17.25 14.45
C ILE A 243 -9.73 -15.96 13.72
N SER A 244 -8.98 -16.05 12.62
CA SER A 244 -8.63 -14.96 11.71
C SER A 244 -9.28 -15.16 10.37
N MET A 245 -10.11 -14.20 9.93
CA MET A 245 -10.87 -14.27 8.67
C MET A 245 -10.63 -13.01 7.83
N SER A 246 -9.75 -13.13 6.86
CA SER A 246 -9.48 -12.07 5.88
C SER A 246 -10.45 -12.11 4.71
N LEU A 247 -11.72 -12.25 5.01
CA LEU A 247 -12.80 -12.49 4.06
C LEU A 247 -14.10 -11.83 4.53
N GLY A 248 -15.06 -11.72 3.63
CA GLY A 248 -16.38 -11.24 3.98
C GLY A 248 -17.25 -10.93 2.76
N GLY A 249 -18.49 -10.63 3.03
CA GLY A 249 -19.47 -10.24 2.02
C GLY A 249 -20.89 -10.57 2.43
N GLY A 250 -21.83 -10.30 1.53
CA GLY A 250 -23.22 -10.73 1.66
C GLY A 250 -23.98 -10.17 2.86
N ARG A 251 -24.93 -10.96 3.36
CA ARG A 251 -25.82 -10.60 4.46
C ARG A 251 -25.63 -11.54 5.63
N ALA A 252 -26.03 -11.10 6.83
CA ALA A 252 -26.01 -11.92 8.04
C ALA A 252 -26.71 -13.28 7.85
N ASN A 253 -26.08 -14.33 8.35
CA ASN A 253 -26.60 -15.69 8.38
C ASN A 253 -26.59 -16.19 9.83
N ARG A 254 -27.74 -16.71 10.30
CA ARG A 254 -27.91 -17.11 11.71
C ARG A 254 -27.04 -18.30 12.11
N THR A 255 -26.81 -19.24 11.21
CA THR A 255 -26.00 -20.43 11.49
C THR A 255 -24.53 -20.02 11.66
N GLU A 256 -24.06 -19.18 10.78
CA GLU A 256 -22.71 -18.60 10.84
C GLU A 256 -22.52 -17.75 12.12
N GLU A 257 -23.45 -16.81 12.40
CA GLU A 257 -23.44 -16.00 13.63
C GLU A 257 -23.36 -16.89 14.89
N SER A 258 -24.23 -17.93 14.97
CA SER A 258 -24.26 -18.85 16.11
C SER A 258 -22.96 -19.63 16.30
N ALA A 259 -22.24 -19.97 15.22
CA ALA A 259 -20.95 -20.65 15.30
C ALA A 259 -19.88 -19.73 15.93
N PHE A 260 -19.80 -18.49 15.49
CA PHE A 260 -18.84 -17.53 16.06
C PHE A 260 -19.22 -17.08 17.48
N ASP A 261 -20.51 -16.91 17.77
CA ASP A 261 -21.00 -16.67 19.13
C ASP A 261 -20.57 -17.78 20.08
N THR A 262 -20.69 -19.04 19.64
CA THR A 262 -20.30 -20.22 20.43
C THR A 262 -18.80 -20.24 20.67
N PHE A 263 -17.97 -19.96 19.64
CA PHE A 263 -16.52 -19.91 19.79
C PHE A 263 -16.08 -18.84 20.80
N THR A 264 -16.69 -17.64 20.69
CA THR A 264 -16.40 -16.52 21.60
C THR A 264 -16.91 -16.81 23.02
N ALA A 265 -18.10 -17.39 23.18
CA ALA A 265 -18.65 -17.76 24.49
C ALA A 265 -17.78 -18.83 25.21
N ASN A 266 -17.07 -19.66 24.47
CA ASN A 266 -16.09 -20.62 24.99
C ASN A 266 -14.71 -20.00 25.27
N GLY A 267 -14.58 -18.68 25.24
CA GLY A 267 -13.37 -17.94 25.59
C GLY A 267 -12.43 -17.64 24.42
N GLY A 268 -12.84 -17.92 23.18
CA GLY A 268 -12.07 -17.61 21.98
C GLY A 268 -12.20 -16.14 21.54
N LEU A 269 -11.35 -15.72 20.60
CA LEU A 269 -11.40 -14.43 19.92
C LEU A 269 -11.62 -14.66 18.43
N VAL A 270 -12.56 -13.95 17.84
CA VAL A 270 -12.85 -13.98 16.40
C VAL A 270 -12.56 -12.61 15.80
N VAL A 271 -11.75 -12.56 14.76
CA VAL A 271 -11.28 -11.34 14.09
C VAL A 271 -11.61 -11.44 12.59
N ALA A 272 -12.20 -10.41 12.01
CA ALA A 272 -12.55 -10.41 10.59
C ALA A 272 -12.40 -9.03 9.92
N ALA A 273 -12.16 -9.07 8.60
CA ALA A 273 -11.95 -7.90 7.75
C ALA A 273 -13.25 -7.11 7.55
N ALA A 274 -13.17 -5.78 7.68
CA ALA A 274 -14.31 -4.88 7.49
C ALA A 274 -14.85 -4.86 6.05
N GLY A 275 -13.98 -5.11 5.06
CA GLY A 275 -14.25 -5.03 3.62
C GLY A 275 -13.53 -3.87 2.94
N ASN A 276 -13.49 -3.89 1.60
CA ASN A 276 -12.61 -3.03 0.80
C ASN A 276 -13.35 -2.11 -0.20
N ASP A 277 -14.65 -1.85 0.00
CA ASP A 277 -15.43 -1.00 -0.91
C ASP A 277 -15.44 0.49 -0.52
N GLY A 278 -14.71 0.90 0.52
CA GLY A 278 -14.61 2.29 0.96
C GLY A 278 -15.95 2.93 1.34
N ASN A 279 -16.91 2.15 1.80
CA ASN A 279 -18.26 2.62 2.06
C ASN A 279 -18.80 2.18 3.44
N THR A 280 -20.07 2.51 3.72
CA THR A 280 -20.74 2.21 5.00
C THR A 280 -21.49 0.88 5.03
N THR A 281 -21.32 0.04 4.02
CA THR A 281 -21.95 -1.29 3.97
C THR A 281 -21.30 -2.19 5.02
N ARG A 282 -22.11 -2.90 5.81
CA ARG A 282 -21.62 -3.88 6.77
C ARG A 282 -21.42 -5.21 6.08
N SER A 283 -20.18 -5.70 6.09
CA SER A 283 -19.80 -7.02 5.59
C SER A 283 -19.89 -8.06 6.70
N TYR A 284 -20.13 -9.31 6.34
CA TYR A 284 -20.18 -10.43 7.27
C TYR A 284 -19.14 -11.48 6.88
N PRO A 285 -18.46 -12.12 7.88
CA PRO A 285 -18.85 -12.24 9.30
C PRO A 285 -18.42 -11.07 10.19
N ALA A 286 -17.65 -10.09 9.73
CA ALA A 286 -17.15 -8.99 10.56
C ALA A 286 -18.27 -8.21 11.29
N GLY A 287 -19.47 -8.13 10.71
CA GLY A 287 -20.62 -7.41 11.25
C GLY A 287 -21.39 -8.11 12.36
N TYR A 288 -20.96 -9.28 12.85
CA TYR A 288 -21.53 -9.93 14.04
C TYR A 288 -20.94 -9.36 15.32
N GLU A 289 -21.73 -9.29 16.39
CA GLU A 289 -21.29 -8.71 17.67
C GLU A 289 -20.13 -9.46 18.31
N SER A 290 -20.07 -10.78 18.12
CA SER A 290 -19.00 -11.64 18.62
C SER A 290 -17.68 -11.51 17.85
N VAL A 291 -17.70 -10.90 16.67
CA VAL A 291 -16.55 -10.77 15.78
C VAL A 291 -15.95 -9.37 15.90
N MET A 292 -14.64 -9.28 16.09
CA MET A 292 -13.90 -8.01 16.08
C MET A 292 -13.68 -7.57 14.64
N MET A 293 -14.31 -6.47 14.24
CA MET A 293 -14.20 -5.91 12.89
C MET A 293 -12.96 -5.06 12.75
N ILE A 294 -12.12 -5.35 11.74
CA ILE A 294 -10.83 -4.69 11.52
C ILE A 294 -10.84 -3.86 10.24
N GLY A 295 -10.54 -2.57 10.38
CA GLY A 295 -10.23 -1.65 9.28
C GLY A 295 -8.75 -1.64 8.94
N ALA A 296 -8.39 -1.00 7.82
CA ALA A 296 -7.03 -0.89 7.33
C ALA A 296 -6.50 0.55 7.37
N ASN A 297 -5.25 0.73 7.79
CA ASN A 297 -4.50 1.97 7.69
C ASN A 297 -3.16 1.75 6.97
N ASP A 298 -2.54 2.84 6.55
CA ASP A 298 -1.22 2.84 5.91
C ASP A 298 -0.06 3.03 6.92
N ALA A 299 1.16 3.10 6.40
CA ALA A 299 2.38 3.30 7.18
C ALA A 299 2.49 4.70 7.83
N ASP A 300 1.67 5.64 7.41
CA ASP A 300 1.58 7.01 7.94
C ASP A 300 0.42 7.21 8.91
N ASN A 301 -0.21 6.13 9.36
CA ASN A 301 -1.40 6.14 10.21
C ASN A 301 -2.63 6.78 9.55
N ASN A 302 -2.69 6.90 8.21
CA ASN A 302 -3.90 7.33 7.53
C ASN A 302 -4.82 6.15 7.28
N ILE A 303 -6.13 6.38 7.33
CA ILE A 303 -7.10 5.34 6.98
C ILE A 303 -6.98 5.02 5.49
N ALA A 304 -7.00 3.74 5.14
CA ALA A 304 -7.04 3.33 3.74
C ALA A 304 -8.38 3.73 3.09
N ALA A 305 -8.33 4.35 1.91
CA ALA A 305 -9.53 4.83 1.22
C ALA A 305 -10.53 3.70 0.90
N PHE A 306 -10.04 2.47 0.73
CA PHE A 306 -10.88 1.30 0.51
C PHE A 306 -11.51 0.73 1.79
N SER A 307 -11.00 1.04 3.00
CA SER A 307 -11.50 0.44 4.25
C SER A 307 -12.96 0.79 4.50
N GLN A 308 -13.82 -0.24 4.66
CA GLN A 308 -15.24 -0.02 4.99
C GLN A 308 -15.41 0.46 6.42
N PHE A 309 -16.40 1.34 6.63
CA PHE A 309 -16.66 2.00 7.92
C PHE A 309 -18.17 1.99 8.26
N PRO A 310 -18.77 0.82 8.49
CA PRO A 310 -20.19 0.73 8.81
C PRO A 310 -20.52 1.40 10.14
N SER A 311 -21.75 1.90 10.26
CA SER A 311 -22.25 2.48 11.50
C SER A 311 -22.30 1.45 12.64
N CYS A 312 -21.91 1.84 13.84
CA CYS A 312 -22.07 1.02 15.06
C CYS A 312 -23.56 0.80 15.44
N ARG A 313 -24.51 1.44 14.74
CA ARG A 313 -25.94 1.32 15.00
C ARG A 313 -26.59 0.33 14.02
N ASN A 314 -27.28 -0.68 14.56
CA ASN A 314 -28.05 -1.64 13.79
C ASN A 314 -29.42 -1.88 14.47
N LYS A 315 -30.53 -1.71 13.73
CA LYS A 315 -31.91 -1.93 14.21
C LYS A 315 -32.17 -1.25 15.57
N GLY A 316 -31.69 -0.03 15.75
CA GLY A 316 -31.91 0.75 16.98
C GLY A 316 -30.95 0.43 18.14
N LYS A 317 -30.11 -0.58 18.02
CA LYS A 317 -29.04 -0.92 18.98
C LYS A 317 -27.69 -0.37 18.53
N THR A 318 -26.89 0.12 19.46
CA THR A 318 -25.50 0.52 19.23
C THR A 318 -24.59 -0.49 19.91
N LYS A 319 -23.69 -1.13 19.15
CA LYS A 319 -22.75 -2.15 19.61
C LYS A 319 -21.41 -1.99 18.93
N ASP A 320 -20.34 -2.29 19.65
CA ASP A 320 -18.98 -2.25 19.11
C ASP A 320 -18.81 -3.19 17.91
N GLY A 321 -19.23 -4.44 18.03
CA GLY A 321 -19.11 -5.43 16.96
C GLY A 321 -19.94 -5.16 15.69
N TYR A 322 -20.69 -4.06 15.64
CA TYR A 322 -21.39 -3.66 14.41
C TYR A 322 -20.59 -2.71 13.52
N CYS A 323 -19.43 -2.25 13.95
CA CYS A 323 -18.57 -1.31 13.26
C CYS A 323 -17.10 -1.64 13.48
N VAL A 324 -16.21 -0.92 12.82
CA VAL A 324 -14.78 -1.05 13.04
C VAL A 324 -14.45 -0.86 14.52
N GLU A 325 -13.70 -1.81 15.08
CA GLU A 325 -13.25 -1.73 16.47
C GLU A 325 -11.80 -1.29 16.59
N ALA A 326 -10.98 -1.69 15.64
CA ALA A 326 -9.58 -1.27 15.57
C ALA A 326 -9.07 -1.37 14.14
N THR A 327 -7.90 -0.80 13.90
CA THR A 327 -7.18 -0.92 12.62
C THR A 327 -5.77 -1.46 12.83
N ALA A 328 -5.17 -1.92 11.76
CA ALA A 328 -3.76 -2.24 11.65
C ALA A 328 -3.26 -1.93 10.23
N GLY A 329 -1.95 -2.04 10.01
CA GLY A 329 -1.34 -1.86 8.70
C GLY A 329 -1.95 -2.82 7.67
N GLY A 330 -2.55 -2.26 6.63
CA GLY A 330 -3.24 -3.01 5.59
C GLY A 330 -3.05 -2.41 4.20
N VAL A 331 -2.15 -1.45 4.05
CA VAL A 331 -1.77 -0.87 2.76
C VAL A 331 -0.34 -1.25 2.47
N ASN A 332 -0.11 -1.93 1.34
CA ASN A 332 1.23 -2.37 0.94
C ASN A 332 1.96 -3.14 2.05
N THR A 333 1.29 -4.14 2.57
CA THR A 333 1.86 -5.01 3.61
C THR A 333 2.70 -6.08 2.94
N LEU A 334 3.99 -6.12 3.28
CA LEU A 334 4.92 -7.15 2.83
C LEU A 334 4.69 -8.43 3.64
N SER A 335 4.55 -9.59 2.96
CA SER A 335 4.43 -10.89 3.61
C SER A 335 4.83 -12.03 2.67
N THR A 336 4.71 -13.26 3.14
CA THR A 336 5.00 -14.50 2.41
C THR A 336 4.03 -14.74 1.26
N TYR A 337 4.52 -15.37 0.20
CA TYR A 337 3.75 -15.87 -0.93
C TYR A 337 4.08 -17.35 -1.16
N PRO A 338 3.27 -18.10 -1.93
CA PRO A 338 3.73 -19.36 -2.51
C PRO A 338 5.05 -19.15 -3.24
N ALA A 339 6.03 -20.04 -3.03
CA ALA A 339 7.38 -19.83 -3.58
C ALA A 339 7.34 -19.67 -5.10
N GLY A 340 7.95 -18.59 -5.59
CA GLY A 340 7.90 -18.16 -6.99
C GLY A 340 6.56 -17.54 -7.41
N GLY A 341 5.58 -17.39 -6.52
CA GLY A 341 4.24 -16.86 -6.82
C GLY A 341 4.09 -15.36 -6.66
N ALA A 342 5.07 -14.69 -6.05
CA ALA A 342 5.10 -13.23 -5.97
C ALA A 342 5.84 -12.63 -7.16
N THR A 343 5.57 -11.34 -7.40
CA THR A 343 6.35 -10.51 -8.31
C THR A 343 6.99 -9.39 -7.51
N LEU A 344 8.30 -9.42 -7.37
CA LEU A 344 9.07 -8.42 -6.63
C LEU A 344 9.84 -7.53 -7.60
N ALA A 345 9.67 -6.23 -7.44
CA ALA A 345 10.44 -5.23 -8.20
C ALA A 345 11.58 -4.69 -7.36
N THR A 346 12.74 -4.52 -7.98
CA THR A 346 13.85 -3.75 -7.44
C THR A 346 14.23 -2.65 -8.40
N MET A 347 14.63 -1.49 -7.88
CA MET A 347 15.09 -0.35 -8.67
C MET A 347 16.29 0.29 -8.03
N THR A 348 17.32 0.54 -8.83
CA THR A 348 18.45 1.39 -8.47
C THR A 348 18.55 2.54 -9.45
N VAL A 349 18.85 3.74 -8.96
CA VAL A 349 19.00 4.95 -9.75
C VAL A 349 20.31 5.61 -9.36
N ASP A 350 21.19 5.83 -10.33
CA ASP A 350 22.57 6.31 -10.12
C ASP A 350 23.31 5.54 -8.99
N GLY A 351 23.04 4.22 -8.90
CA GLY A 351 23.62 3.32 -7.91
C GLY A 351 22.99 3.32 -6.52
N ALA A 352 21.98 4.14 -6.27
CA ALA A 352 21.19 4.14 -5.02
C ALA A 352 19.92 3.32 -5.18
N GLY A 353 19.53 2.57 -4.14
CA GLY A 353 18.27 1.83 -4.09
C GLY A 353 17.08 2.77 -3.93
N PHE A 354 16.03 2.52 -4.70
CA PHE A 354 14.75 3.24 -4.64
C PHE A 354 13.62 2.24 -4.43
N ALA A 355 12.58 2.66 -3.73
CA ALA A 355 11.37 1.88 -3.61
C ALA A 355 10.69 1.74 -4.98
N SER A 356 10.17 0.55 -5.28
CA SER A 356 9.49 0.29 -6.55
C SER A 356 8.39 -0.76 -6.40
N SER A 357 7.41 -0.73 -7.28
CA SER A 357 6.37 -1.74 -7.40
C SER A 357 6.40 -2.36 -8.79
N ALA A 358 6.25 -3.67 -8.88
CA ALA A 358 6.10 -4.32 -10.19
C ALA A 358 4.76 -3.94 -10.82
N MET A 359 4.77 -3.56 -12.11
CA MET A 359 3.54 -3.36 -12.86
C MET A 359 3.14 -4.61 -13.65
N GLU A 360 4.05 -5.16 -14.38
CA GLU A 360 3.97 -6.48 -15.05
C GLU A 360 5.30 -6.80 -15.74
N HIS A 361 5.42 -8.06 -16.18
CA HIS A 361 6.57 -8.72 -16.82
C HIS A 361 7.77 -8.94 -15.91
N SER A 362 8.19 -10.21 -15.88
CA SER A 362 9.48 -10.60 -15.35
C SER A 362 10.59 -10.13 -16.29
N GLY A 363 11.69 -9.68 -15.76
CA GLY A 363 12.85 -9.30 -16.52
C GLY A 363 13.62 -8.16 -15.88
N SER A 364 14.78 -7.88 -16.43
CA SER A 364 15.63 -6.79 -15.95
C SER A 364 16.07 -5.90 -17.10
N ALA A 365 16.21 -4.62 -16.82
CA ALA A 365 16.77 -3.65 -17.73
C ALA A 365 17.70 -2.71 -16.96
N SER A 366 18.78 -2.32 -17.61
CA SER A 366 19.71 -1.31 -17.07
C SER A 366 20.28 -0.45 -18.20
N GLY A 367 20.51 0.82 -17.92
CA GLY A 367 21.04 1.74 -18.90
C GLY A 367 20.83 3.20 -18.52
N ASP A 368 21.11 4.08 -19.47
CA ASP A 368 20.85 5.50 -19.32
C ASP A 368 19.34 5.75 -19.16
N THR A 369 18.98 6.74 -18.38
CA THR A 369 17.59 7.20 -18.24
C THR A 369 17.23 8.21 -19.32
N TYR A 370 15.93 8.29 -19.63
CA TYR A 370 15.36 9.26 -20.55
C TYR A 370 14.06 9.83 -20.01
N ASP A 371 14.00 11.14 -19.84
CA ASP A 371 12.76 11.81 -19.47
C ASP A 371 11.76 11.70 -20.66
N PHE A 372 10.79 10.82 -20.48
CA PHE A 372 9.78 10.46 -21.49
C PHE A 372 8.47 11.25 -21.30
N GLY A 373 8.44 12.22 -20.38
CA GLY A 373 7.29 13.04 -20.09
C GLY A 373 6.08 12.23 -19.64
N LEU A 374 4.93 12.43 -20.29
CA LEU A 374 3.71 11.66 -20.03
C LEU A 374 3.69 10.29 -20.74
N GLY A 375 4.63 10.04 -21.64
CA GLY A 375 4.64 8.80 -22.43
C GLY A 375 3.47 8.68 -23.42
N ASP A 376 2.92 9.82 -23.87
CA ASP A 376 1.74 9.89 -24.74
C ASP A 376 2.06 9.79 -26.23
N ALA A 377 3.33 9.73 -26.59
CA ALA A 377 3.79 9.59 -27.98
C ALA A 377 5.13 8.82 -28.04
N VAL A 378 5.39 8.23 -29.21
CA VAL A 378 6.67 7.61 -29.53
C VAL A 378 7.74 8.68 -29.70
N ASP A 379 8.91 8.49 -29.05
CA ASP A 379 10.07 9.37 -29.13
C ASP A 379 11.36 8.56 -29.25
N ALA A 380 12.03 8.66 -30.40
CA ALA A 380 13.28 7.96 -30.69
C ALA A 380 14.43 8.29 -29.74
N GLY A 381 14.33 9.34 -28.93
CA GLY A 381 15.30 9.69 -27.88
C GLY A 381 15.39 8.62 -26.77
N ALA A 382 14.35 7.81 -26.60
CA ALA A 382 14.30 6.71 -25.62
C ALA A 382 15.03 5.43 -26.07
N SER A 383 15.50 5.37 -27.34
CA SER A 383 16.12 4.17 -27.89
C SER A 383 17.31 3.68 -27.07
N GLY A 384 17.23 2.43 -26.59
CA GLY A 384 18.24 1.77 -25.75
C GLY A 384 18.30 2.27 -24.31
N LYS A 385 17.32 3.06 -23.85
CA LYS A 385 17.30 3.67 -22.53
C LYS A 385 16.11 3.20 -21.69
N ILE A 386 16.14 3.52 -20.42
CA ILE A 386 15.01 3.35 -19.49
C ILE A 386 14.17 4.64 -19.51
N CYS A 387 12.91 4.51 -19.86
CA CYS A 387 11.97 5.62 -19.88
C CYS A 387 11.57 6.00 -18.45
N VAL A 388 11.77 7.26 -18.08
CA VAL A 388 11.19 7.86 -16.86
C VAL A 388 9.92 8.60 -17.27
N ILE A 389 8.78 8.17 -16.74
CA ILE A 389 7.45 8.55 -17.23
C ILE A 389 6.62 9.08 -16.06
N SER A 390 5.92 10.20 -16.24
CA SER A 390 4.95 10.67 -15.28
C SER A 390 3.62 9.92 -15.41
N ARG A 391 3.00 9.54 -14.28
CA ARG A 391 1.57 9.18 -14.26
C ARG A 391 0.74 10.35 -14.80
N GLY A 392 -0.40 10.10 -15.49
CA GLY A 392 -1.29 11.12 -16.05
C GLY A 392 -2.32 10.51 -16.98
N ASP A 393 -2.83 11.28 -17.91
CA ASP A 393 -4.09 11.13 -18.64
C ASP A 393 -4.28 9.85 -19.49
N ILE A 394 -3.21 9.08 -19.78
CA ILE A 394 -3.29 7.83 -20.56
C ILE A 394 -3.01 6.62 -19.68
N THR A 395 -3.40 5.43 -20.14
CA THR A 395 -3.20 4.17 -19.41
C THR A 395 -1.73 3.83 -19.24
N PHE A 396 -1.39 3.08 -18.20
CA PHE A 396 -0.01 2.62 -17.99
C PHE A 396 0.47 1.74 -19.14
N TYR A 397 -0.42 0.92 -19.70
CA TYR A 397 -0.13 0.14 -20.91
C TYR A 397 0.33 1.03 -22.07
N GLU A 398 -0.42 2.07 -22.42
CA GLU A 398 -0.06 2.99 -23.52
C GLU A 398 1.29 3.67 -23.27
N LYS A 399 1.61 4.04 -22.02
CA LYS A 399 2.90 4.62 -21.65
C LYS A 399 4.06 3.67 -21.91
N VAL A 400 3.93 2.41 -21.44
CA VAL A 400 4.95 1.38 -21.61
C VAL A 400 5.07 0.98 -23.08
N GLN A 401 3.96 0.83 -23.79
CA GLN A 401 3.94 0.54 -25.21
C GLN A 401 4.64 1.63 -26.04
N ASN A 402 4.38 2.90 -25.75
CA ASN A 402 5.05 4.02 -26.43
C ASN A 402 6.57 4.03 -26.14
N CYS A 403 6.98 3.70 -24.91
CA CYS A 403 8.39 3.53 -24.55
C CYS A 403 9.03 2.40 -25.36
N GLU A 404 8.40 1.23 -25.41
CA GLU A 404 8.90 0.06 -26.15
C GLU A 404 8.95 0.33 -27.66
N LEU A 405 7.93 0.93 -28.25
CA LEU A 405 7.91 1.35 -29.66
C LEU A 405 8.97 2.41 -29.98
N SER A 406 9.39 3.17 -28.98
CA SER A 406 10.51 4.13 -29.07
C SER A 406 11.88 3.46 -29.00
N GLY A 407 11.91 2.14 -28.75
CA GLY A 407 13.14 1.36 -28.56
C GLY A 407 13.66 1.42 -27.12
N GLY A 408 12.85 1.87 -26.16
CA GLY A 408 13.16 1.82 -24.74
C GLY A 408 13.29 0.38 -24.24
N THR A 409 14.13 0.17 -23.23
CA THR A 409 14.47 -1.17 -22.70
C THR A 409 13.77 -1.47 -21.38
N GLY A 410 13.18 -0.47 -20.74
CA GLY A 410 12.42 -0.59 -19.51
C GLY A 410 11.71 0.72 -19.19
N ALA A 411 10.71 0.69 -18.30
CA ALA A 411 9.92 1.84 -17.94
C ALA A 411 9.83 2.02 -16.42
N ILE A 412 10.04 3.24 -15.95
CA ILE A 412 9.80 3.67 -14.57
C ILE A 412 8.68 4.70 -14.64
N ILE A 413 7.52 4.41 -14.06
CA ILE A 413 6.40 5.34 -14.01
C ILE A 413 6.28 5.88 -12.59
N TYR A 414 6.58 7.16 -12.38
CA TYR A 414 6.43 7.77 -11.07
C TYR A 414 5.03 8.37 -10.88
N ASN A 415 4.57 8.33 -9.62
CA ASN A 415 3.22 8.78 -9.26
C ASN A 415 3.06 10.30 -9.43
N ASN A 416 1.84 10.77 -9.67
CA ASN A 416 1.45 12.17 -9.65
C ASN A 416 0.66 12.55 -8.39
N GLU A 417 0.48 11.59 -7.47
CA GLU A 417 -0.10 11.75 -6.14
C GLU A 417 0.90 11.25 -5.10
N PRO A 418 0.88 11.75 -3.84
CA PRO A 418 1.81 11.31 -2.82
C PRO A 418 1.84 9.79 -2.63
N GLY A 419 3.04 9.23 -2.47
CA GLY A 419 3.28 7.82 -2.23
C GLY A 419 3.53 6.98 -3.48
N MET A 420 3.65 5.67 -3.27
CA MET A 420 3.99 4.67 -4.30
C MET A 420 2.88 4.54 -5.35
N LEU A 421 3.28 4.41 -6.61
CA LEU A 421 2.38 4.05 -7.70
C LEU A 421 2.26 2.52 -7.79
N TYR A 422 1.10 2.01 -7.46
CA TYR A 422 0.73 0.62 -7.73
C TYR A 422 -0.16 0.60 -8.97
N GLY A 423 0.26 -0.11 -10.00
CA GLY A 423 -0.44 -0.15 -11.27
C GLY A 423 -0.28 -1.51 -11.95
N THR A 424 -1.14 -1.76 -12.91
CA THR A 424 -1.09 -2.91 -13.81
C THR A 424 -1.18 -2.42 -15.25
N LEU A 425 -0.56 -3.14 -16.17
CA LEU A 425 -0.69 -2.87 -17.60
C LEU A 425 -1.99 -3.46 -18.19
N GLY A 426 -2.68 -4.31 -17.42
CA GLY A 426 -3.98 -4.89 -17.77
C GLY A 426 -3.89 -6.19 -18.59
N ASP A 427 -5.01 -6.92 -18.63
CA ASP A 427 -5.09 -8.28 -19.20
C ASP A 427 -4.76 -8.37 -20.70
N THR A 428 -4.78 -7.24 -21.42
CA THR A 428 -4.50 -7.18 -22.87
C THR A 428 -3.08 -6.72 -23.17
N ASN A 429 -2.23 -6.67 -22.16
CA ASN A 429 -0.85 -6.22 -22.30
C ASN A 429 -0.04 -7.16 -23.21
N ASP A 430 0.58 -6.58 -24.25
CA ASP A 430 1.47 -7.26 -25.20
C ASP A 430 2.89 -6.65 -25.23
N THR A 431 3.19 -5.72 -24.30
CA THR A 431 4.54 -5.18 -24.13
C THR A 431 5.46 -6.25 -23.52
N THR A 432 6.76 -6.13 -23.73
CA THR A 432 7.75 -7.13 -23.27
C THR A 432 8.83 -6.54 -22.35
N ILE A 433 8.92 -5.22 -22.27
CA ILE A 433 9.91 -4.56 -21.41
C ILE A 433 9.44 -4.51 -19.94
N PRO A 434 10.33 -4.66 -18.94
CA PRO A 434 9.97 -4.53 -17.55
C PRO A 434 9.48 -3.11 -17.23
N ALA A 435 8.40 -3.01 -16.44
CA ALA A 435 7.80 -1.74 -16.03
C ALA A 435 7.57 -1.71 -14.53
N VAL A 436 8.03 -0.67 -13.87
CA VAL A 436 7.88 -0.47 -12.43
C VAL A 436 7.20 0.87 -12.11
N GLY A 437 6.41 0.87 -11.03
CA GLY A 437 5.91 2.08 -10.41
C GLY A 437 6.92 2.63 -9.41
N ALA A 438 6.96 3.95 -9.25
CA ALA A 438 7.77 4.67 -8.27
C ALA A 438 6.90 5.69 -7.50
N THR A 439 7.44 6.24 -6.41
CA THR A 439 6.74 7.25 -5.62
C THR A 439 6.71 8.60 -6.37
N GLN A 440 5.75 9.47 -6.00
CA GLN A 440 5.77 10.87 -6.46
C GLN A 440 7.04 11.57 -5.97
N GLU A 441 7.44 11.29 -4.75
CA GLU A 441 8.56 11.89 -4.06
C GLU A 441 9.89 11.62 -4.77
N ASP A 442 10.01 10.47 -5.41
CA ASP A 442 11.18 10.07 -6.18
C ASP A 442 11.23 10.71 -7.58
N GLY A 443 10.09 11.20 -8.10
CA GLY A 443 9.99 11.78 -9.43
C GLY A 443 11.09 12.79 -9.77
N PRO A 444 11.40 13.79 -8.92
CA PRO A 444 12.49 14.74 -9.20
C PRO A 444 13.87 14.10 -9.29
N ALA A 445 14.15 13.05 -8.49
CA ALA A 445 15.43 12.33 -8.54
C ALA A 445 15.50 11.46 -9.80
N LEU A 446 14.40 10.79 -10.16
CA LEU A 446 14.28 10.00 -11.39
C LEU A 446 14.49 10.86 -12.65
N LEU A 447 13.88 12.03 -12.72
CA LEU A 447 14.02 12.97 -13.84
C LEU A 447 15.44 13.57 -13.93
N ALA A 448 16.15 13.67 -12.82
CA ALA A 448 17.54 14.17 -12.78
C ALA A 448 18.59 13.07 -12.99
N SER A 449 18.16 11.80 -13.04
CA SER A 449 19.05 10.65 -13.09
C SER A 449 19.76 10.52 -14.44
N THR A 450 20.92 9.87 -14.41
CA THR A 450 21.69 9.54 -15.61
C THR A 450 21.62 8.06 -15.95
N SER A 451 21.35 7.20 -14.96
CA SER A 451 21.28 5.76 -15.14
C SER A 451 20.26 5.14 -14.18
N ALA A 452 19.67 4.04 -14.59
CA ALA A 452 18.84 3.22 -13.73
C ALA A 452 19.02 1.72 -14.06
N ALA A 453 18.72 0.88 -13.08
CA ALA A 453 18.50 -0.53 -13.28
C ALA A 453 17.21 -0.93 -12.58
N ILE A 454 16.36 -1.67 -13.28
CA ILE A 454 15.11 -2.24 -12.78
C ILE A 454 15.15 -3.74 -12.99
N SER A 455 14.67 -4.51 -12.02
CA SER A 455 14.46 -5.95 -12.12
C SER A 455 13.11 -6.31 -11.54
N ILE A 456 12.38 -7.18 -12.24
CA ILE A 456 11.12 -7.76 -11.80
C ILE A 456 11.31 -9.27 -11.86
N GLU A 457 11.34 -9.89 -10.69
CA GLU A 457 11.61 -11.32 -10.54
C GLU A 457 10.44 -11.99 -9.81
N SER A 458 10.26 -13.29 -10.07
CA SER A 458 9.37 -14.10 -9.25
C SER A 458 10.04 -14.33 -7.89
N GLY A 459 9.26 -14.22 -6.83
CA GLY A 459 9.76 -14.35 -5.47
C GLY A 459 8.78 -15.07 -4.55
N ASP A 460 9.21 -15.26 -3.32
CA ASP A 460 8.47 -15.95 -2.25
C ASP A 460 7.79 -14.96 -1.31
N TYR A 461 7.93 -13.66 -1.58
CA TYR A 461 7.45 -12.55 -0.76
C TYR A 461 6.89 -11.45 -1.65
N GLY A 462 5.86 -10.78 -1.19
CA GLY A 462 5.25 -9.70 -1.97
C GLY A 462 4.29 -8.84 -1.16
N TYR A 463 3.80 -7.79 -1.78
CA TYR A 463 2.93 -6.79 -1.19
C TYR A 463 1.47 -7.05 -1.51
N MET A 464 0.59 -6.91 -0.51
CA MET A 464 -0.86 -6.85 -0.69
C MET A 464 -1.46 -5.68 0.08
N SER A 465 -2.61 -5.18 -0.40
CA SER A 465 -3.40 -4.15 0.27
C SER A 465 -4.83 -4.63 0.48
N GLY A 466 -5.36 -4.39 1.68
CA GLY A 466 -6.73 -4.74 2.05
C GLY A 466 -6.94 -4.76 3.56
N THR A 467 -8.18 -4.67 3.99
CA THR A 467 -8.56 -5.05 5.37
C THR A 467 -8.21 -6.51 5.66
N SER A 468 -8.02 -7.30 4.60
CA SER A 468 -7.49 -8.67 4.63
C SER A 468 -6.07 -8.77 5.16
N MET A 469 -5.23 -7.74 5.02
CA MET A 469 -3.85 -7.70 5.55
C MET A 469 -3.81 -7.11 6.96
N ALA A 470 -4.71 -6.18 7.27
CA ALA A 470 -4.87 -5.64 8.61
C ALA A 470 -5.38 -6.69 9.63
N THR A 471 -6.31 -7.54 9.20
CA THR A 471 -6.93 -8.58 10.04
C THR A 471 -5.93 -9.57 10.64
N PRO A 472 -5.02 -10.21 9.86
CA PRO A 472 -3.98 -11.07 10.42
C PRO A 472 -2.98 -10.30 11.29
N GLY A 473 -2.76 -9.02 10.99
CA GLY A 473 -1.99 -8.12 11.86
C GLY A 473 -2.56 -8.08 13.28
N VAL A 474 -3.87 -7.84 13.41
CA VAL A 474 -4.56 -7.84 14.72
C VAL A 474 -4.58 -9.25 15.34
N SER A 475 -4.81 -10.29 14.54
CA SER A 475 -4.84 -11.68 15.02
C SER A 475 -3.46 -12.11 15.57
N GLY A 476 -2.36 -11.74 14.90
CA GLY A 476 -1.01 -12.00 15.35
C GLY A 476 -0.65 -11.19 16.60
N VAL A 477 -1.00 -9.91 16.66
CA VAL A 477 -0.86 -9.08 17.87
C VAL A 477 -1.62 -9.70 19.05
N ALA A 478 -2.86 -10.15 18.81
CA ALA A 478 -3.65 -10.83 19.84
C ALA A 478 -2.97 -12.11 20.34
N ALA A 479 -2.44 -12.95 19.44
CA ALA A 479 -1.71 -14.17 19.80
C ALA A 479 -0.45 -13.85 20.63
N LEU A 480 0.32 -12.86 20.20
CA LEU A 480 1.53 -12.39 20.87
C LEU A 480 1.24 -11.90 22.30
N VAL A 481 0.23 -11.04 22.46
CA VAL A 481 -0.19 -10.52 23.77
C VAL A 481 -0.74 -11.65 24.64
N TRP A 482 -1.58 -12.51 24.06
CA TRP A 482 -2.21 -13.59 24.82
C TRP A 482 -1.23 -14.64 25.31
N SER A 483 -0.16 -14.91 24.57
CA SER A 483 0.91 -15.83 25.02
C SER A 483 1.55 -15.36 26.32
N ASN A 484 1.71 -14.06 26.49
CA ASN A 484 2.28 -13.44 27.72
C ASN A 484 1.25 -13.30 28.86
N HIS A 485 -0.05 -13.50 28.56
CA HIS A 485 -1.16 -13.43 29.52
C HIS A 485 -2.09 -14.66 29.39
N PRO A 486 -1.57 -15.89 29.59
CA PRO A 486 -2.28 -17.12 29.24
C PRO A 486 -3.56 -17.38 30.05
N GLY A 487 -3.72 -16.71 31.17
CA GLY A 487 -4.91 -16.78 32.01
C GLY A 487 -6.11 -15.93 31.54
N CYS A 488 -5.91 -15.04 30.57
CA CYS A 488 -6.95 -14.18 30.00
C CYS A 488 -7.85 -14.95 29.03
N SER A 489 -9.08 -14.49 28.85
CA SER A 489 -10.00 -14.93 27.79
C SER A 489 -9.79 -14.10 26.52
N GLY A 490 -10.36 -14.54 25.39
CA GLY A 490 -10.39 -13.78 24.15
C GLY A 490 -11.08 -12.42 24.30
N THR A 491 -12.10 -12.33 25.16
CA THR A 491 -12.76 -11.06 25.50
C THR A 491 -11.82 -10.11 26.24
N ASP A 492 -11.02 -10.60 27.19
CA ASP A 492 -10.03 -9.78 27.89
C ASP A 492 -9.00 -9.21 26.91
N ILE A 493 -8.49 -10.05 25.99
CA ILE A 493 -7.53 -9.64 24.96
C ILE A 493 -8.17 -8.58 24.03
N ARG A 494 -9.39 -8.84 23.50
CA ARG A 494 -10.13 -7.89 22.65
C ARG A 494 -10.27 -6.53 23.34
N ASN A 495 -10.62 -6.53 24.61
CA ASN A 495 -10.80 -5.31 25.37
C ASN A 495 -9.47 -4.61 25.64
N ALA A 496 -8.38 -5.33 25.98
CA ALA A 496 -7.07 -4.73 26.17
C ALA A 496 -6.56 -4.07 24.87
N LEU A 497 -6.72 -4.73 23.72
CA LEU A 497 -6.37 -4.16 22.41
C LEU A 497 -7.14 -2.86 22.12
N LYS A 498 -8.44 -2.81 22.45
CA LYS A 498 -9.25 -1.59 22.29
C LYS A 498 -8.84 -0.49 23.26
N ALA A 499 -8.58 -0.85 24.52
CA ALA A 499 -8.25 0.13 25.58
C ALA A 499 -6.89 0.80 25.37
N THR A 500 -5.98 0.16 24.60
CA THR A 500 -4.60 0.62 24.41
C THR A 500 -4.25 0.92 22.95
N ALA A 501 -5.25 0.87 22.06
CA ALA A 501 -5.08 1.29 20.68
C ALA A 501 -4.61 2.76 20.63
N GLU A 502 -3.73 3.07 19.70
CA GLU A 502 -3.32 4.46 19.44
C GLU A 502 -4.48 5.21 18.81
N ASP A 503 -5.00 6.18 19.52
CA ASP A 503 -6.11 7.02 19.07
C ASP A 503 -5.62 7.92 17.92
N VAL A 504 -6.11 7.67 16.72
CA VAL A 504 -5.81 8.43 15.51
C VAL A 504 -7.12 8.84 14.83
N GLY A 505 -7.07 9.91 14.05
CA GLY A 505 -8.28 10.47 13.44
C GLY A 505 -9.03 11.41 14.39
N ALA A 506 -10.33 11.21 14.55
CA ALA A 506 -11.13 11.98 15.51
C ALA A 506 -10.93 11.43 16.92
N ALA A 507 -10.72 12.32 17.91
CA ALA A 507 -10.43 11.92 19.28
C ALA A 507 -11.49 10.97 19.88
N GLY A 508 -11.04 9.87 20.46
CA GLY A 508 -11.85 8.79 20.98
C GLY A 508 -12.33 7.84 19.87
N LYS A 509 -13.27 6.95 20.17
CA LYS A 509 -13.79 6.01 19.19
C LYS A 509 -14.48 6.72 18.02
N ASP A 510 -13.98 6.50 16.80
CA ASP A 510 -14.58 6.99 15.56
C ASP A 510 -15.03 5.85 14.62
N VAL A 511 -15.63 6.19 13.47
CA VAL A 511 -16.19 5.19 12.55
C VAL A 511 -15.14 4.55 11.64
N TYR A 512 -13.99 5.20 11.45
CA TYR A 512 -12.94 4.76 10.54
C TYR A 512 -11.91 3.89 11.23
N PHE A 513 -11.36 4.37 12.36
CA PHE A 513 -10.31 3.69 13.13
C PHE A 513 -10.86 2.84 14.28
N GLY A 514 -12.16 2.97 14.61
CA GLY A 514 -12.70 2.37 15.81
C GLY A 514 -12.06 3.01 17.06
N TYR A 515 -11.38 2.20 17.88
CA TYR A 515 -10.59 2.67 19.02
C TYR A 515 -9.18 3.11 18.65
N GLY A 516 -8.74 2.87 17.40
CA GLY A 516 -7.42 3.24 16.91
C GLY A 516 -6.61 2.07 16.37
N ILE A 517 -5.29 2.29 16.21
CA ILE A 517 -4.32 1.30 15.72
C ILE A 517 -3.85 0.41 16.88
N VAL A 518 -3.95 -0.91 16.73
CA VAL A 518 -3.56 -1.86 17.79
C VAL A 518 -2.08 -1.75 18.16
N LYS A 519 -1.77 -1.92 19.46
CA LYS A 519 -0.41 -1.84 20.01
C LYS A 519 -0.13 -3.02 20.95
N ALA A 520 0.72 -3.93 20.52
CA ALA A 520 1.05 -5.16 21.25
C ALA A 520 1.67 -4.88 22.63
N LYS A 521 2.73 -4.06 22.66
CA LYS A 521 3.41 -3.74 23.92
C LYS A 521 2.50 -3.01 24.90
N ALA A 522 1.74 -2.02 24.44
CA ALA A 522 0.81 -1.29 25.28
C ALA A 522 -0.29 -2.20 25.85
N ALA A 523 -0.84 -3.12 25.05
CA ALA A 523 -1.85 -4.07 25.52
C ALA A 523 -1.28 -5.06 26.54
N SER A 524 -0.06 -5.55 26.35
CA SER A 524 0.60 -6.42 27.32
C SER A 524 0.91 -5.70 28.63
N ASP A 525 1.39 -4.44 28.58
CA ASP A 525 1.65 -3.63 29.76
C ASP A 525 0.34 -3.34 30.53
N TYR A 526 -0.74 -3.05 29.80
CA TYR A 526 -2.05 -2.84 30.40
C TYR A 526 -2.54 -4.07 31.16
N LEU A 527 -2.45 -5.27 30.56
CA LEU A 527 -2.84 -6.51 31.22
C LEU A 527 -1.91 -6.88 32.40
N THR A 528 -0.63 -6.53 32.32
CA THR A 528 0.31 -6.69 33.44
C THR A 528 -0.11 -5.81 34.63
N ALA A 529 -0.56 -4.58 34.38
CA ALA A 529 -0.93 -3.63 35.42
C ALA A 529 -2.33 -3.91 36.00
N ASN A 530 -3.28 -4.34 35.19
CA ASN A 530 -4.71 -4.41 35.56
C ASN A 530 -5.23 -5.85 35.72
N GLY A 531 -4.52 -6.86 35.18
CA GLY A 531 -4.99 -8.25 35.09
C GLY A 531 -6.06 -8.44 34.02
N CYS A 532 -6.51 -9.68 33.82
CA CYS A 532 -7.52 -10.04 32.83
C CYS A 532 -8.94 -9.53 33.20
N ALA A 533 -9.26 -9.41 34.49
CA ALA A 533 -10.56 -8.97 34.99
C ALA A 533 -10.64 -7.45 35.27
N GLY A 534 -9.61 -6.68 34.90
CA GLY A 534 -9.49 -5.24 35.19
C GLY A 534 -10.21 -4.33 34.20
N GLN A 535 -11.40 -4.70 33.72
CA GLN A 535 -12.10 -3.97 32.65
C GLN A 535 -13.50 -3.56 33.04
#